data_c291bcf21fecc757943b0cad30c085e1
#
_entry.id   c291bcf21fecc757943b0cad30c085e1
#
_cell.length_a   1.000
_cell.length_b   1.000
_cell.length_c   1.000
_cell.angle_alpha   90.00
_cell.angle_beta   90.00
_cell.angle_gamma   90.00
#
_symmetry.space_group_name_H-M   'P 1'
#
loop_
_entity.id
_entity.type
_entity.pdbx_description
1 polymer ?
#
loop_
_entity_poly.entity_id
_entity_poly.type
_entity_poly.pdbx_seq_one_letter_code
_entity_poly.pdbx_strand_id
1 'polypeptide(L)'
;MKEKRDGKTGRVPEALGNRVCGVWLYVVVLLADAGAHTALFITYEMSADILPRLVFSFVFFIYPLCYLADVLWSLRPSVLGILSGRIGINRTYYMNTVREGFDRDSLSGVTVSIPVYRESNEVIFRTFSDSLRAGERYRVFSGRQANLVVSDDGLAPLLGGSCTKEAAERVLSALRENDPALTPNERMAAERISFYREHGIAFVARPEAGRAGLFKKASNLNYTMRLGEAARGGTAPEELFGEQGAFAGGYAEGRILIHEVILLLDKDSRMNEGIIEAVLPEFSADEDLAYVQCATRTDNIRENYYSSATGHQTNNLFHSIWPCKALQGFFVPLVGHNVFLRKSMIEECGMWAEDRVSEDYDMAIRLYGRGYHGKYAHLRELEFTESASRTFTEETDKQRRYAYGLFEMVFDGTISRGNARGCDKFYMLLYFCSAVNQMLLIPTVLIENYFGSIHLLWAGFILCMMCFVVAPLFKNFILKRRHPEEHEGIFNSLVIALSFLGHSYSVFAGGCRYLANRIVKNERPFPSTNVDELEYRFRDGVKIMWQFFRKNPVFIIVAFLCLDCGIYLVTRKGIELVTVITYSYILFGIVLVPFLLTPQLFPHFGKRPPEKTEAGGPGGGPGEGDARI
;
A
#
# COMPACT_ATOMS: atom_id res chain seq x y z
N MET A 1 26.62 -8.15 -20.61
CA MET A 1 26.89 -7.11 -21.62
C MET A 1 27.60 -5.97 -20.92
N LYS A 2 28.90 -5.80 -21.15
CA LYS A 2 29.68 -4.70 -20.56
C LYS A 2 29.44 -3.45 -21.41
N GLU A 3 28.53 -2.58 -20.97
CA GLU A 3 28.46 -1.23 -21.50
C GLU A 3 29.63 -0.42 -20.95
N LYS A 4 30.47 0.05 -21.85
CA LYS A 4 31.52 1.02 -21.55
C LYS A 4 30.83 2.31 -21.05
N ARG A 5 30.96 2.59 -19.76
CA ARG A 5 30.57 3.89 -19.18
C ARG A 5 31.70 4.88 -19.43
N ASP A 6 31.43 5.85 -20.27
CA ASP A 6 32.19 7.09 -20.27
C ASP A 6 31.97 7.81 -18.92
N GLY A 7 33.06 8.03 -18.21
CA GLY A 7 33.11 8.55 -16.85
C GLY A 7 32.65 10.01 -16.66
N LYS A 8 31.44 10.31 -17.09
CA LYS A 8 30.67 11.47 -16.61
C LYS A 8 29.44 10.93 -15.92
N THR A 9 29.54 10.72 -14.61
CA THR A 9 28.38 10.66 -13.73
C THR A 9 27.58 11.94 -13.94
N GLY A 10 26.70 11.90 -14.94
CA GLY A 10 25.75 12.99 -15.16
C GLY A 10 24.77 12.96 -13.99
N ARG A 11 25.14 13.59 -12.87
CA ARG A 11 24.13 14.14 -11.97
C ARG A 11 23.28 15.00 -12.88
N VAL A 12 22.10 14.50 -13.23
CA VAL A 12 21.06 15.34 -13.78
C VAL A 12 20.93 16.45 -12.74
N PRO A 13 21.21 17.73 -13.09
CA PRO A 13 21.05 18.82 -12.14
C PRO A 13 19.71 18.59 -11.48
N GLU A 14 19.66 18.67 -10.16
CA GLU A 14 18.40 18.61 -9.43
C GLU A 14 17.43 19.44 -10.22
N ALA A 15 16.50 18.81 -10.91
CA ALA A 15 15.79 19.50 -11.95
C ALA A 15 14.75 20.39 -11.28
N LEU A 16 15.24 21.54 -10.77
CA LEU A 16 14.39 22.68 -10.41
C LEU A 16 13.34 22.88 -11.51
N GLY A 17 13.75 22.72 -12.78
CA GLY A 17 12.86 22.72 -13.92
C GLY A 17 11.79 21.61 -13.91
N ASN A 18 12.10 20.39 -13.46
CA ASN A 18 11.10 19.32 -13.42
C ASN A 18 10.12 19.50 -12.25
N ARG A 19 10.56 19.97 -11.09
CA ARG A 19 9.67 20.35 -9.98
C ARG A 19 8.77 21.51 -10.37
N VAL A 20 9.34 22.55 -10.94
CA VAL A 20 8.59 23.72 -11.41
C VAL A 20 7.56 23.31 -12.45
N CYS A 21 7.94 22.52 -13.46
CA CYS A 21 6.97 22.02 -14.46
C CYS A 21 5.84 21.16 -13.84
N GLY A 22 6.14 20.31 -12.85
CA GLY A 22 5.12 19.50 -12.18
C GLY A 22 4.13 20.36 -11.39
N VAL A 23 4.63 21.33 -10.62
CA VAL A 23 3.76 22.27 -9.88
C VAL A 23 2.94 23.13 -10.83
N TRP A 24 3.55 23.66 -11.89
CA TRP A 24 2.82 24.46 -12.88
C TRP A 24 1.71 23.67 -13.59
N LEU A 25 1.93 22.40 -13.84
CA LEU A 25 0.88 21.55 -14.42
C LEU A 25 -0.36 21.53 -13.52
N TYR A 26 -0.18 21.33 -12.21
CA TYR A 26 -1.30 21.38 -11.26
C TYR A 26 -1.93 22.77 -11.15
N VAL A 27 -1.11 23.82 -11.14
CA VAL A 27 -1.61 25.20 -11.14
C VAL A 27 -2.48 25.47 -12.36
N VAL A 28 -2.02 25.07 -13.56
CA VAL A 28 -2.80 25.20 -14.81
C VAL A 28 -4.11 24.42 -14.72
N VAL A 29 -4.08 23.19 -14.21
CA VAL A 29 -5.28 22.36 -14.03
C VAL A 29 -6.28 23.02 -13.09
N LEU A 30 -5.82 23.52 -11.93
CA LEU A 30 -6.66 24.21 -10.95
C LEU A 30 -7.25 25.51 -11.50
N LEU A 31 -6.45 26.30 -12.25
CA LEU A 31 -6.91 27.53 -12.89
C LEU A 31 -7.94 27.23 -14.00
N ALA A 32 -7.72 26.17 -14.78
CA ALA A 32 -8.67 25.76 -15.80
C ALA A 32 -10.00 25.31 -15.19
N ASP A 33 -9.95 24.53 -14.10
CA ASP A 33 -11.12 24.09 -13.35
C ASP A 33 -11.86 25.30 -12.74
N ALA A 34 -11.16 26.20 -12.05
CA ALA A 34 -11.73 27.43 -11.50
C ALA A 34 -12.33 28.33 -12.60
N GLY A 35 -11.66 28.46 -13.74
CA GLY A 35 -12.15 29.22 -14.88
C GLY A 35 -13.43 28.63 -15.48
N ALA A 36 -13.49 27.29 -15.64
CA ALA A 36 -14.67 26.60 -16.11
C ALA A 36 -15.87 26.77 -15.16
N HIS A 37 -15.66 26.63 -13.85
CA HIS A 37 -16.70 26.83 -12.85
C HIS A 37 -17.16 28.30 -12.73
N THR A 38 -16.23 29.25 -12.89
CA THR A 38 -16.58 30.69 -12.95
C THR A 38 -17.42 30.99 -14.18
N ALA A 39 -17.04 30.44 -15.35
CA ALA A 39 -17.83 30.60 -16.56
C ALA A 39 -19.25 30.01 -16.42
N LEU A 40 -19.37 28.81 -15.82
CA LEU A 40 -20.65 28.19 -15.50
C LEU A 40 -21.50 29.06 -14.55
N PHE A 41 -20.89 29.61 -13.50
CA PHE A 41 -21.53 30.50 -12.55
C PHE A 41 -22.09 31.79 -13.22
N ILE A 42 -21.32 32.39 -14.12
CA ILE A 42 -21.74 33.55 -14.88
C ILE A 42 -22.89 33.20 -15.86
N THR A 43 -22.80 32.04 -16.53
CA THR A 43 -23.77 31.63 -17.55
C THR A 43 -25.14 31.27 -16.97
N TYR A 44 -25.18 30.74 -15.75
CA TYR A 44 -26.41 30.29 -15.08
C TYR A 44 -27.06 31.35 -14.18
N GLU A 45 -26.87 32.62 -14.47
CA GLU A 45 -27.49 33.75 -13.75
C GLU A 45 -27.47 33.58 -12.22
N MET A 46 -26.34 33.90 -11.63
CA MET A 46 -26.04 34.10 -10.19
C MET A 46 -27.16 33.85 -9.16
N SER A 47 -27.86 32.71 -9.23
CA SER A 47 -28.82 32.34 -8.18
C SER A 47 -28.10 31.73 -6.99
N ALA A 48 -28.53 32.05 -5.77
CA ALA A 48 -27.94 31.53 -4.52
C ALA A 48 -27.92 29.98 -4.46
N ASP A 49 -28.82 29.34 -5.22
CA ASP A 49 -28.94 27.87 -5.27
C ASP A 49 -27.84 27.19 -6.10
N ILE A 50 -27.19 27.95 -6.99
CA ILE A 50 -26.13 27.40 -7.86
C ILE A 50 -24.80 27.37 -7.16
N LEU A 51 -24.51 28.29 -6.26
CA LEU A 51 -23.21 28.42 -5.60
C LEU A 51 -22.78 27.15 -4.84
N PRO A 52 -23.62 26.52 -3.99
CA PRO A 52 -23.24 25.26 -3.35
C PRO A 52 -22.89 24.15 -4.35
N ARG A 53 -23.64 24.06 -5.46
CA ARG A 53 -23.43 23.05 -6.51
C ARG A 53 -22.11 23.25 -7.22
N LEU A 54 -21.76 24.50 -7.56
CA LEU A 54 -20.48 24.83 -8.18
C LEU A 54 -19.29 24.56 -7.25
N VAL A 55 -19.42 24.86 -5.96
CA VAL A 55 -18.38 24.55 -4.97
C VAL A 55 -18.19 23.04 -4.85
N PHE A 56 -19.26 22.26 -4.75
CA PHE A 56 -19.17 20.81 -4.71
C PHE A 56 -18.55 20.25 -5.99
N SER A 57 -18.97 20.73 -7.15
CA SER A 57 -18.44 20.32 -8.44
C SER A 57 -16.94 20.66 -8.55
N PHE A 58 -16.54 21.88 -8.21
CA PHE A 58 -15.15 22.31 -8.22
C PHE A 58 -14.27 21.37 -7.37
N VAL A 59 -14.67 21.09 -6.13
CA VAL A 59 -13.93 20.18 -5.26
C VAL A 59 -13.91 18.75 -5.83
N PHE A 60 -15.02 18.32 -6.44
CA PHE A 60 -15.12 17.00 -7.06
C PHE A 60 -14.14 16.82 -8.23
N PHE A 61 -13.92 17.86 -9.05
CA PHE A 61 -13.07 17.77 -10.22
C PHE A 61 -11.56 17.87 -9.92
N ILE A 62 -11.16 18.45 -8.79
CA ILE A 62 -9.75 18.64 -8.44
C ILE A 62 -8.95 17.33 -8.56
N TYR A 63 -9.40 16.28 -7.91
CA TYR A 63 -8.64 15.02 -7.88
C TYR A 63 -8.58 14.31 -9.24
N PRO A 64 -9.69 14.07 -9.94
CA PRO A 64 -9.64 13.44 -11.27
C PRO A 64 -8.76 14.19 -12.27
N LEU A 65 -8.78 15.52 -12.26
CA LEU A 65 -7.92 16.33 -13.12
C LEU A 65 -6.44 16.20 -12.73
N CYS A 66 -6.12 16.25 -11.45
CA CYS A 66 -4.76 16.04 -10.96
C CYS A 66 -4.28 14.62 -11.25
N TYR A 67 -5.14 13.61 -11.08
CA TYR A 67 -4.82 12.22 -11.41
C TYR A 67 -4.57 12.04 -12.91
N LEU A 68 -5.41 12.63 -13.76
CA LEU A 68 -5.20 12.62 -15.21
C LEU A 68 -3.86 13.28 -15.59
N ALA A 69 -3.55 14.42 -14.98
CA ALA A 69 -2.27 15.08 -15.15
C ALA A 69 -1.10 14.18 -14.73
N ASP A 70 -1.23 13.46 -13.62
CA ASP A 70 -0.22 12.52 -13.15
C ASP A 70 -0.04 11.32 -14.10
N VAL A 71 -1.13 10.74 -14.58
CA VAL A 71 -1.07 9.65 -15.56
C VAL A 71 -0.40 10.11 -16.85
N LEU A 72 -0.78 11.26 -17.38
CA LEU A 72 -0.16 11.82 -18.59
C LEU A 72 1.31 12.16 -18.36
N TRP A 73 1.64 12.71 -17.20
CA TRP A 73 3.02 13.00 -16.83
C TRP A 73 3.86 11.74 -16.62
N SER A 74 3.29 10.67 -16.10
CA SER A 74 3.97 9.39 -15.90
C SER A 74 4.38 8.71 -17.22
N LEU A 75 3.74 9.08 -18.32
CA LEU A 75 4.14 8.63 -19.65
C LEU A 75 5.44 9.28 -20.13
N ARG A 76 5.80 10.44 -19.60
CA ARG A 76 7.00 11.18 -19.99
C ARG A 76 8.32 10.45 -19.68
N PRO A 77 8.57 9.90 -18.48
CA PRO A 77 9.76 9.10 -18.23
C PRO A 77 9.82 7.83 -19.09
N SER A 78 8.69 7.16 -19.30
CA SER A 78 8.59 5.99 -20.15
C SER A 78 8.87 6.33 -21.62
N VAL A 79 8.45 7.50 -22.09
CA VAL A 79 8.68 7.96 -23.47
C VAL A 79 10.06 8.59 -23.63
N LEU A 80 10.45 9.50 -22.76
CA LEU A 80 11.71 10.25 -22.86
C LEU A 80 12.91 9.44 -22.36
N GLY A 81 12.76 8.64 -21.31
CA GLY A 81 13.81 7.74 -20.81
C GLY A 81 14.18 6.69 -21.84
N ILE A 82 13.16 6.18 -22.55
CA ILE A 82 13.35 5.20 -23.64
C ILE A 82 13.90 5.87 -24.91
N LEU A 83 13.47 7.08 -25.22
CA LEU A 83 13.95 7.82 -26.40
C LEU A 83 15.35 8.40 -26.22
N SER A 84 15.71 8.79 -24.98
CA SER A 84 17.00 9.45 -24.70
C SER A 84 18.07 8.50 -24.17
N GLY A 85 17.73 7.28 -23.77
CA GLY A 85 18.66 6.37 -23.10
C GLY A 85 19.21 6.91 -21.76
N ARG A 86 18.66 8.03 -21.28
CA ARG A 86 19.12 8.73 -20.08
C ARG A 86 18.11 8.57 -18.96
N ILE A 87 18.26 7.50 -18.21
CA ILE A 87 17.53 7.34 -16.94
C ILE A 87 18.26 8.14 -15.88
N GLY A 88 17.64 9.22 -15.40
CA GLY A 88 18.23 10.09 -14.40
C GLY A 88 18.10 9.53 -12.99
N ILE A 89 19.22 9.42 -12.28
CA ILE A 89 19.26 9.22 -10.84
C ILE A 89 19.35 10.61 -10.20
N ASN A 90 18.50 10.90 -9.24
CA ASN A 90 18.58 12.12 -8.44
C ASN A 90 18.53 11.80 -6.93
N ARG A 91 18.44 12.83 -6.08
CA ARG A 91 18.40 12.67 -4.62
C ARG A 91 17.22 11.80 -4.14
N THR A 92 16.10 11.78 -4.85
CA THR A 92 14.84 11.14 -4.47
C THR A 92 14.49 9.92 -5.30
N TYR A 93 15.25 9.62 -6.34
CA TYR A 93 14.98 8.50 -7.24
C TYR A 93 16.22 7.69 -7.60
N TYR A 94 16.06 6.37 -7.64
CA TYR A 94 17.10 5.40 -7.93
C TYR A 94 16.55 4.26 -8.78
N MET A 95 17.20 3.90 -9.87
CA MET A 95 16.72 2.89 -10.80
C MET A 95 17.84 1.97 -11.29
N ASN A 96 17.59 0.66 -11.23
CA ASN A 96 18.33 -0.46 -11.86
C ASN A 96 19.87 -0.45 -11.75
N THR A 97 20.45 0.37 -10.92
CA THR A 97 21.91 0.43 -10.76
C THR A 97 22.26 0.26 -9.31
N VAL A 98 23.08 -0.72 -9.02
CA VAL A 98 23.83 -0.73 -7.75
C VAL A 98 24.82 0.43 -7.84
N ARG A 99 24.88 1.27 -6.81
CA ARG A 99 25.86 2.35 -6.74
C ARG A 99 27.27 1.76 -6.84
N GLU A 100 28.02 2.20 -7.83
CA GLU A 100 29.41 1.82 -7.99
C GLU A 100 30.34 2.76 -7.18
N GLY A 101 31.52 2.27 -6.79
CA GLY A 101 32.55 3.09 -6.13
C GLY A 101 32.25 3.44 -4.67
N PHE A 102 31.38 2.69 -3.98
CA PHE A 102 31.20 2.80 -2.54
C PHE A 102 32.27 1.96 -1.80
N ASP A 103 32.64 2.45 -0.63
CA ASP A 103 33.49 1.70 0.28
C ASP A 103 32.66 0.64 1.02
N ARG A 104 33.02 -0.64 0.90
CA ARG A 104 32.36 -1.73 1.61
C ARG A 104 32.46 -1.60 3.13
N ASP A 105 33.54 -0.99 3.60
CA ASP A 105 33.73 -0.76 5.03
C ASP A 105 32.78 0.29 5.60
N SER A 106 32.21 1.14 4.75
CA SER A 106 31.17 2.10 5.12
C SER A 106 29.77 1.50 5.26
N LEU A 107 29.57 0.25 4.81
CA LEU A 107 28.27 -0.41 4.91
C LEU A 107 27.93 -0.77 6.36
N SER A 108 26.69 -0.56 6.74
CA SER A 108 26.16 -0.90 8.07
C SER A 108 25.59 -2.32 8.11
N GLY A 109 25.41 -2.86 9.33
CA GLY A 109 24.52 -4.01 9.51
C GLY A 109 23.07 -3.65 9.20
N VAL A 110 22.26 -4.66 8.89
CA VAL A 110 20.84 -4.52 8.61
C VAL A 110 20.00 -5.46 9.47
N THR A 111 18.86 -4.98 9.95
CA THR A 111 17.84 -5.82 10.58
C THR A 111 16.63 -5.91 9.69
N VAL A 112 16.28 -7.13 9.28
CA VAL A 112 14.98 -7.38 8.65
C VAL A 112 13.94 -7.51 9.76
N SER A 113 12.95 -6.63 9.78
CA SER A 113 11.90 -6.57 10.79
C SER A 113 10.55 -6.95 10.17
N ILE A 114 9.92 -7.99 10.69
CA ILE A 114 8.67 -8.53 10.16
C ILE A 114 7.63 -8.62 11.29
N PRO A 115 6.63 -7.73 11.30
CA PRO A 115 5.50 -7.86 12.20
C PRO A 115 4.53 -8.92 11.69
N VAL A 116 4.17 -9.88 12.54
CA VAL A 116 3.19 -10.94 12.24
C VAL A 116 2.11 -11.00 13.32
N TYR A 117 0.96 -11.61 12.96
CA TYR A 117 -0.16 -11.80 13.87
C TYR A 117 -0.71 -13.23 13.78
N ARG A 118 -1.85 -13.43 13.13
CA ARG A 118 -2.55 -14.73 13.02
C ARG A 118 -2.53 -15.33 11.61
N GLU A 119 -1.56 -14.93 10.81
CA GLU A 119 -1.37 -15.45 9.47
C GLU A 119 -0.96 -16.92 9.49
N SER A 120 -1.26 -17.66 8.41
CA SER A 120 -0.83 -19.06 8.30
C SER A 120 0.70 -19.19 8.28
N ASN A 121 1.21 -20.26 8.88
CA ASN A 121 2.64 -20.52 8.93
C ASN A 121 3.25 -20.64 7.53
N GLU A 122 2.52 -21.20 6.57
CA GLU A 122 2.98 -21.33 5.19
C GLU A 122 3.32 -19.99 4.55
N VAL A 123 2.50 -18.97 4.75
CA VAL A 123 2.73 -17.62 4.21
C VAL A 123 3.97 -16.99 4.84
N ILE A 124 4.04 -16.96 6.17
CA ILE A 124 5.12 -16.26 6.88
C ILE A 124 6.47 -16.96 6.71
N PHE A 125 6.52 -18.30 6.65
CA PHE A 125 7.77 -19.05 6.49
C PHE A 125 8.42 -18.79 5.12
N ARG A 126 7.65 -18.53 4.08
CA ARG A 126 8.19 -18.12 2.78
C ARG A 126 8.91 -16.78 2.87
N THR A 127 8.30 -15.79 3.53
CA THR A 127 8.91 -14.46 3.75
C THR A 127 10.18 -14.57 4.60
N PHE A 128 10.16 -15.38 5.66
CA PHE A 128 11.33 -15.60 6.50
C PHE A 128 12.48 -16.27 5.73
N SER A 129 12.19 -17.29 4.95
CA SER A 129 13.19 -18.01 4.16
C SER A 129 13.85 -17.10 3.11
N ASP A 130 13.07 -16.24 2.43
CA ASP A 130 13.62 -15.25 1.51
C ASP A 130 14.52 -14.24 2.25
N SER A 131 14.08 -13.79 3.42
CA SER A 131 14.82 -12.84 4.26
C SER A 131 16.14 -13.40 4.75
N LEU A 132 16.16 -14.66 5.17
CA LEU A 132 17.39 -15.35 5.59
C LEU A 132 18.38 -15.48 4.43
N ARG A 133 17.91 -15.88 3.23
CA ARG A 133 18.80 -15.98 2.06
C ARG A 133 19.39 -14.63 1.66
N ALA A 134 18.58 -13.59 1.64
CA ALA A 134 19.06 -12.24 1.32
C ALA A 134 20.02 -11.70 2.40
N GLY A 135 19.74 -11.98 3.67
CA GLY A 135 20.63 -11.63 4.78
C GLY A 135 21.97 -12.34 4.70
N GLU A 136 21.99 -13.65 4.40
CA GLU A 136 23.22 -14.42 4.23
C GLU A 136 24.02 -13.92 3.03
N ARG A 137 23.37 -13.67 1.90
CA ARG A 137 24.03 -13.10 0.72
C ARG A 137 24.66 -11.74 1.04
N TYR A 138 23.95 -10.86 1.74
CA TYR A 138 24.48 -9.57 2.16
C TYR A 138 25.68 -9.72 3.11
N ARG A 139 25.63 -10.67 4.04
CA ARG A 139 26.72 -10.98 4.95
C ARG A 139 27.99 -11.40 4.19
N VAL A 140 27.84 -12.27 3.20
CA VAL A 140 28.96 -12.70 2.33
C VAL A 140 29.50 -11.54 1.51
N PHE A 141 28.62 -10.69 0.97
CA PHE A 141 28.99 -9.55 0.15
C PHE A 141 29.73 -8.46 0.92
N SER A 142 29.22 -8.08 2.11
CA SER A 142 29.69 -6.90 2.85
C SER A 142 30.57 -7.20 4.05
N GLY A 143 30.59 -8.45 4.54
CA GLY A 143 31.20 -8.80 5.83
C GLY A 143 30.40 -8.27 7.04
N ARG A 144 29.28 -7.59 6.84
CA ARG A 144 28.44 -7.01 7.90
C ARG A 144 27.32 -7.97 8.32
N GLN A 145 26.81 -7.78 9.53
CA GLN A 145 25.72 -8.62 10.04
C GLN A 145 24.40 -8.25 9.37
N ALA A 146 23.60 -9.27 9.04
CA ALA A 146 22.20 -9.15 8.69
C ALA A 146 21.43 -10.14 9.57
N ASN A 147 20.46 -9.65 10.32
CA ASN A 147 19.64 -10.48 11.20
C ASN A 147 18.16 -10.28 10.94
N LEU A 148 17.38 -11.32 11.24
CA LEU A 148 15.92 -11.29 11.16
C LEU A 148 15.35 -11.22 12.56
N VAL A 149 14.47 -10.23 12.79
CA VAL A 149 13.71 -10.06 14.03
C VAL A 149 12.23 -10.05 13.71
N VAL A 150 11.51 -11.00 14.27
CA VAL A 150 10.06 -11.15 14.09
C VAL A 150 9.33 -10.58 15.29
N SER A 151 8.43 -9.63 15.06
CA SER A 151 7.54 -9.05 16.08
C SER A 151 6.21 -9.81 16.05
N ASP A 152 6.12 -10.94 16.76
CA ASP A 152 4.99 -11.88 16.67
C ASP A 152 3.89 -11.63 17.70
N ASP A 153 2.95 -10.77 17.35
CA ASP A 153 1.73 -10.52 18.14
C ASP A 153 0.74 -11.71 18.12
N GLY A 154 0.97 -12.70 17.25
CA GLY A 154 0.11 -13.86 17.12
C GLY A 154 0.36 -14.92 18.17
N LEU A 155 1.57 -15.05 18.71
CA LEU A 155 1.91 -16.12 19.65
C LEU A 155 1.08 -16.07 20.92
N ALA A 156 0.92 -14.90 21.55
CA ALA A 156 0.13 -14.80 22.78
C ALA A 156 -1.33 -15.29 22.59
N PRO A 157 -2.13 -14.81 21.61
CA PRO A 157 -3.48 -15.33 21.38
C PRO A 157 -3.53 -16.78 20.91
N LEU A 158 -2.51 -17.30 20.22
CA LEU A 158 -2.42 -18.70 19.85
C LEU A 158 -2.18 -19.62 21.06
N LEU A 159 -1.53 -19.08 22.10
CA LEU A 159 -1.23 -19.76 23.36
C LEU A 159 -2.21 -19.46 24.50
N GLY A 160 -3.35 -18.85 24.20
CA GLY A 160 -4.40 -18.57 25.20
C GLY A 160 -4.27 -17.23 25.93
N GLY A 161 -3.55 -16.26 25.35
CA GLY A 161 -3.49 -14.86 25.83
C GLY A 161 -2.12 -14.39 26.29
N SER A 162 -1.20 -15.30 26.64
CA SER A 162 0.19 -14.97 27.01
C SER A 162 1.18 -15.94 26.37
N CYS A 163 2.35 -15.43 26.01
CA CYS A 163 3.48 -16.23 25.57
C CYS A 163 4.55 -16.15 26.65
N THR A 164 4.79 -17.25 27.35
CA THR A 164 5.86 -17.41 28.34
C THR A 164 6.79 -18.53 27.92
N LYS A 165 7.95 -18.62 28.56
CA LYS A 165 8.92 -19.69 28.29
C LYS A 165 8.29 -21.07 28.56
N GLU A 166 7.55 -21.19 29.65
CA GLU A 166 6.87 -22.43 30.05
C GLU A 166 5.79 -22.83 29.04
N ALA A 167 4.99 -21.86 28.56
CA ALA A 167 3.98 -22.12 27.54
C ALA A 167 4.62 -22.56 26.22
N ALA A 168 5.72 -21.92 25.81
CA ALA A 168 6.46 -22.27 24.61
C ALA A 168 7.04 -23.70 24.71
N GLU A 169 7.71 -24.03 25.81
CA GLU A 169 8.28 -25.38 26.01
C GLU A 169 7.19 -26.45 26.07
N ARG A 170 6.07 -26.18 26.72
CA ARG A 170 4.92 -27.09 26.78
C ARG A 170 4.42 -27.48 25.38
N VAL A 171 4.15 -26.48 24.53
CA VAL A 171 3.62 -26.76 23.19
C VAL A 171 4.66 -27.41 22.27
N LEU A 172 5.93 -27.09 22.44
CA LEU A 172 7.02 -27.74 21.70
C LEU A 172 7.20 -29.21 22.09
N SER A 173 7.10 -29.55 23.38
CA SER A 173 7.12 -30.96 23.82
C SER A 173 5.94 -31.72 23.28
N ALA A 174 4.73 -31.16 23.40
CA ALA A 174 3.51 -31.74 22.85
C ALA A 174 3.58 -31.95 21.32
N LEU A 175 4.19 -31.00 20.58
CA LEU A 175 4.42 -31.16 19.14
C LEU A 175 5.36 -32.32 18.82
N ARG A 176 6.48 -32.47 19.57
CA ARG A 176 7.45 -33.57 19.38
C ARG A 176 6.84 -34.94 19.69
N GLU A 177 5.97 -35.01 20.68
CA GLU A 177 5.27 -36.22 21.11
C GLU A 177 4.05 -36.53 20.24
N ASN A 178 3.72 -35.69 19.26
CA ASN A 178 2.50 -35.77 18.46
C ASN A 178 1.22 -35.86 19.32
N ASP A 179 1.16 -35.10 20.41
CA ASP A 179 0.04 -35.12 21.34
C ASP A 179 -1.28 -34.76 20.63
N PRO A 180 -2.28 -35.64 20.62
CA PRO A 180 -3.57 -35.40 19.99
C PRO A 180 -4.39 -34.32 20.73
N ALA A 181 -4.04 -33.95 21.96
CA ALA A 181 -4.70 -32.92 22.73
C ALA A 181 -4.27 -31.51 22.31
N LEU A 182 -3.20 -31.38 21.51
CA LEU A 182 -2.69 -30.09 21.02
C LEU A 182 -3.72 -29.46 20.08
N THR A 183 -4.25 -28.31 20.47
CA THR A 183 -5.22 -27.57 19.65
C THR A 183 -4.57 -27.08 18.34
N PRO A 184 -5.37 -26.81 17.27
CA PRO A 184 -4.82 -26.25 16.03
C PRO A 184 -4.03 -24.94 16.24
N ASN A 185 -4.47 -24.07 17.16
CA ASN A 185 -3.78 -22.84 17.49
C ASN A 185 -2.43 -23.10 18.17
N GLU A 186 -2.42 -23.99 19.18
CA GLU A 186 -1.18 -24.37 19.86
C GLU A 186 -0.21 -25.08 18.93
N ARG A 187 -0.69 -25.90 18.01
CA ARG A 187 0.14 -26.53 16.98
C ARG A 187 0.78 -25.46 16.08
N MET A 188 -0.01 -24.49 15.62
CA MET A 188 0.50 -23.38 14.81
C MET A 188 1.57 -22.56 15.56
N ALA A 189 1.36 -22.27 16.85
CA ALA A 189 2.35 -21.60 17.69
C ALA A 189 3.63 -22.44 17.86
N ALA A 190 3.50 -23.73 18.13
CA ALA A 190 4.63 -24.65 18.30
C ALA A 190 5.47 -24.76 17.01
N GLU A 191 4.83 -24.88 15.85
CA GLU A 191 5.49 -24.89 14.55
C GLU A 191 6.26 -23.59 14.29
N ARG A 192 5.67 -22.41 14.64
CA ARG A 192 6.37 -21.12 14.52
C ARG A 192 7.60 -21.06 15.40
N ILE A 193 7.48 -21.38 16.67
CA ILE A 193 8.59 -21.33 17.62
C ILE A 193 9.67 -22.32 17.20
N SER A 194 9.31 -23.53 16.74
CA SER A 194 10.26 -24.51 16.20
C SER A 194 11.03 -23.93 15.02
N PHE A 195 10.32 -23.32 14.06
CA PHE A 195 10.93 -22.70 12.89
C PHE A 195 11.90 -21.57 13.27
N TYR A 196 11.51 -20.71 14.23
CA TYR A 196 12.38 -19.64 14.71
C TYR A 196 13.68 -20.20 15.31
N ARG A 197 13.58 -21.21 16.16
CA ARG A 197 14.75 -21.85 16.79
C ARG A 197 15.65 -22.56 15.78
N GLU A 198 15.08 -23.34 14.88
CA GLU A 198 15.81 -24.09 13.84
C GLU A 198 16.62 -23.18 12.92
N HIS A 199 16.08 -21.97 12.62
CA HIS A 199 16.72 -21.03 11.71
C HIS A 199 17.45 -19.87 12.42
N GLY A 200 17.55 -19.89 13.75
CA GLY A 200 18.21 -18.84 14.52
C GLY A 200 17.54 -17.47 14.40
N ILE A 201 16.23 -17.43 14.17
CA ILE A 201 15.44 -16.21 14.03
C ILE A 201 15.13 -15.68 15.43
N ALA A 202 15.47 -14.42 15.67
CA ALA A 202 15.05 -13.74 16.89
C ALA A 202 13.58 -13.33 16.80
N PHE A 203 12.80 -13.56 17.87
CA PHE A 203 11.40 -13.15 17.90
C PHE A 203 11.00 -12.52 19.22
N VAL A 204 9.99 -11.67 19.15
CA VAL A 204 9.42 -10.94 20.27
C VAL A 204 7.91 -11.15 20.27
N ALA A 205 7.38 -11.68 21.37
CA ALA A 205 5.94 -11.82 21.61
C ALA A 205 5.54 -10.94 22.79
N ARG A 206 4.58 -10.05 22.59
CA ARG A 206 4.04 -9.22 23.65
C ARG A 206 2.67 -9.74 24.11
N PRO A 207 2.26 -9.46 25.36
CA PRO A 207 0.95 -9.88 25.88
C PRO A 207 -0.17 -9.30 25.03
N GLU A 208 -1.32 -9.97 24.99
CA GLU A 208 -2.48 -9.47 24.24
C GLU A 208 -3.10 -8.22 24.89
N ALA A 209 -3.08 -8.17 26.20
CA ALA A 209 -3.57 -7.03 26.97
C ALA A 209 -2.64 -5.81 26.84
N GLY A 210 -3.22 -4.62 26.80
CA GLY A 210 -2.45 -3.36 26.83
C GLY A 210 -1.82 -2.94 25.50
N ARG A 211 -2.08 -3.63 24.38
CA ARG A 211 -1.60 -3.21 23.06
C ARG A 211 -2.24 -1.90 22.63
N ALA A 212 -1.42 -0.88 22.43
CA ALA A 212 -1.87 0.46 22.06
C ALA A 212 -2.29 0.59 20.59
N GLY A 213 -3.09 1.61 20.28
CA GLY A 213 -3.46 2.03 18.93
C GLY A 213 -4.67 1.32 18.32
N LEU A 214 -5.26 1.94 17.32
CA LEU A 214 -6.35 1.38 16.50
C LEU A 214 -5.84 0.32 15.54
N PHE A 215 -4.63 0.50 15.03
CA PHE A 215 -3.88 -0.43 14.22
C PHE A 215 -2.58 -0.78 14.95
N LYS A 216 -2.48 -2.02 15.42
CA LYS A 216 -1.48 -2.43 16.43
C LYS A 216 -0.03 -2.50 15.91
N LYS A 217 0.21 -2.31 14.61
CA LYS A 217 1.53 -2.45 13.96
C LYS A 217 2.56 -1.48 14.56
N ALA A 218 2.21 -0.18 14.68
CA ALA A 218 3.10 0.84 15.24
C ALA A 218 3.59 0.48 16.64
N SER A 219 2.66 0.14 17.54
CA SER A 219 3.02 -0.22 18.91
C SER A 219 3.81 -1.53 19.00
N ASN A 220 3.61 -2.46 18.06
CA ASN A 220 4.40 -3.69 17.96
C ASN A 220 5.85 -3.41 17.55
N LEU A 221 6.03 -2.58 16.52
CA LEU A 221 7.36 -2.16 16.06
C LEU A 221 8.11 -1.38 17.16
N ASN A 222 7.45 -0.44 17.84
CA ASN A 222 8.04 0.33 18.93
C ASN A 222 8.44 -0.56 20.10
N TYR A 223 7.62 -1.53 20.47
CA TYR A 223 7.93 -2.48 21.53
C TYR A 223 9.21 -3.25 21.22
N THR A 224 9.35 -3.77 20.00
CA THR A 224 10.54 -4.51 19.55
C THR A 224 11.77 -3.61 19.49
N MET A 225 11.64 -2.36 19.02
CA MET A 225 12.76 -1.42 18.98
C MET A 225 13.26 -1.06 20.39
N ARG A 226 12.35 -0.75 21.32
CA ARG A 226 12.69 -0.45 22.73
C ARG A 226 13.33 -1.65 23.43
N LEU A 227 12.82 -2.85 23.16
CA LEU A 227 13.41 -4.07 23.69
C LEU A 227 14.84 -4.28 23.16
N GLY A 228 15.08 -4.05 21.88
CA GLY A 228 16.41 -4.12 21.27
C GLY A 228 17.41 -3.12 21.89
N GLU A 229 16.96 -1.91 22.25
CA GLU A 229 17.79 -0.94 22.96
C GLU A 229 18.09 -1.38 24.39
N ALA A 230 17.10 -1.84 25.13
CA ALA A 230 17.28 -2.35 26.49
C ALA A 230 18.22 -3.55 26.53
N ALA A 231 18.08 -4.47 25.59
CA ALA A 231 18.99 -5.64 25.45
C ALA A 231 20.43 -5.22 25.10
N ARG A 232 20.62 -4.16 24.30
CA ARG A 232 21.95 -3.60 24.01
C ARG A 232 22.61 -3.01 25.26
N GLY A 233 21.81 -2.42 26.16
CA GLY A 233 22.25 -1.90 27.45
C GLY A 233 22.72 -2.96 28.44
N GLY A 234 22.61 -4.26 28.11
CA GLY A 234 23.06 -5.37 28.94
C GLY A 234 22.08 -5.79 30.05
N THR A 235 20.85 -5.30 30.01
CA THR A 235 19.79 -5.71 30.95
C THR A 235 19.42 -7.17 30.72
N ALA A 236 19.39 -7.97 31.77
CA ALA A 236 19.06 -9.38 31.67
C ALA A 236 17.60 -9.61 31.25
N PRO A 237 17.30 -10.65 30.43
CA PRO A 237 15.92 -10.94 30.03
C PRO A 237 14.95 -11.10 31.20
N GLU A 238 15.38 -11.67 32.30
CA GLU A 238 14.58 -11.85 33.51
C GLU A 238 14.15 -10.51 34.14
N GLU A 239 15.02 -9.49 34.07
CA GLU A 239 14.68 -8.13 34.53
C GLU A 239 13.75 -7.42 33.54
N LEU A 240 13.91 -7.65 32.25
CA LEU A 240 13.10 -7.02 31.20
C LEU A 240 11.65 -7.54 31.20
N PHE A 241 11.45 -8.84 31.37
CA PHE A 241 10.16 -9.52 31.26
C PHE A 241 9.52 -9.88 32.62
N GLY A 242 10.23 -9.69 33.75
CA GLY A 242 9.68 -9.90 35.08
C GLY A 242 8.49 -9.00 35.40
N GLU A 243 7.76 -9.28 36.47
CA GLU A 243 6.51 -8.56 36.84
C GLU A 243 6.68 -7.03 36.95
N GLN A 244 7.85 -6.54 37.33
CA GLN A 244 8.18 -5.12 37.44
C GLN A 244 9.00 -4.59 36.25
N GLY A 245 9.29 -5.46 35.26
CA GLY A 245 10.06 -5.09 34.07
C GLY A 245 9.29 -4.23 33.09
N ALA A 246 10.01 -3.44 32.31
CA ALA A 246 9.40 -2.57 31.30
C ALA A 246 8.63 -3.33 30.21
N PHE A 247 8.85 -4.64 30.07
CA PHE A 247 8.22 -5.53 29.08
C PHE A 247 7.46 -6.68 29.77
N ALA A 248 6.95 -6.45 30.98
CA ALA A 248 6.26 -7.46 31.78
C ALA A 248 5.19 -8.23 30.99
N GLY A 249 5.16 -9.56 31.16
CA GLY A 249 4.26 -10.46 30.47
C GLY A 249 4.57 -10.70 28.98
N GLY A 250 5.66 -10.12 28.48
CA GLY A 250 6.21 -10.42 27.16
C GLY A 250 7.18 -11.58 27.18
N TYR A 251 7.57 -12.02 25.99
CA TYR A 251 8.54 -13.10 25.80
C TYR A 251 9.38 -12.86 24.54
N ALA A 252 10.65 -13.18 24.59
CA ALA A 252 11.52 -13.12 23.43
C ALA A 252 12.57 -14.22 23.47
N GLU A 253 12.98 -14.69 22.30
CA GLU A 253 14.11 -15.59 22.12
C GLU A 253 15.04 -15.09 21.02
N GLY A 254 16.27 -15.54 21.07
CA GLY A 254 17.31 -15.12 20.15
C GLY A 254 17.90 -13.75 20.49
N ARG A 255 18.82 -13.30 19.64
CA ARG A 255 19.50 -12.01 19.83
C ARG A 255 18.67 -10.89 19.21
N ILE A 256 17.97 -10.12 20.04
CA ILE A 256 17.20 -8.96 19.61
C ILE A 256 18.18 -7.80 19.36
N LEU A 257 18.75 -7.78 18.18
CA LEU A 257 19.69 -6.74 17.74
C LEU A 257 19.04 -5.92 16.61
N ILE A 258 18.86 -4.63 16.85
CA ILE A 258 18.34 -3.70 15.83
C ILE A 258 19.50 -2.85 15.32
N HIS A 259 19.88 -3.06 14.06
CA HIS A 259 20.93 -2.32 13.38
C HIS A 259 20.46 -0.91 12.98
N GLU A 260 21.43 -0.08 12.54
CA GLU A 260 21.15 1.30 12.08
C GLU A 260 20.21 1.33 10.86
N VAL A 261 20.31 0.34 9.98
CA VAL A 261 19.34 0.20 8.88
C VAL A 261 18.38 -0.95 9.19
N ILE A 262 17.09 -0.65 9.13
CA ILE A 262 16.00 -1.60 9.31
C ILE A 262 15.31 -1.79 7.96
N LEU A 263 15.20 -3.03 7.48
CA LEU A 263 14.32 -3.40 6.38
C LEU A 263 12.98 -3.86 6.95
N LEU A 264 11.95 -3.05 6.79
CA LEU A 264 10.60 -3.38 7.24
C LEU A 264 9.83 -4.09 6.12
N LEU A 265 9.36 -5.30 6.41
CA LEU A 265 8.55 -6.11 5.51
C LEU A 265 7.19 -6.39 6.13
N ASP A 266 6.18 -6.60 5.28
CA ASP A 266 4.95 -7.24 5.71
C ASP A 266 5.09 -8.77 5.66
N LYS A 267 4.22 -9.46 6.35
CA LYS A 267 4.17 -10.91 6.55
C LYS A 267 4.18 -11.76 5.28
N ASP A 268 3.69 -11.21 4.18
CA ASP A 268 3.51 -11.84 2.86
C ASP A 268 4.40 -11.23 1.78
N SER A 269 5.30 -10.32 2.15
CA SER A 269 6.28 -9.74 1.23
C SER A 269 7.31 -10.78 0.82
N ARG A 270 7.54 -10.93 -0.49
CA ARG A 270 8.61 -11.77 -1.02
C ARG A 270 9.79 -10.88 -1.43
N MET A 271 10.98 -11.36 -1.22
CA MET A 271 12.19 -10.57 -1.37
C MET A 271 13.22 -11.25 -2.29
N ASN A 272 13.83 -10.47 -3.18
CA ASN A 272 14.97 -10.93 -3.96
C ASN A 272 16.25 -10.91 -3.12
N GLU A 273 17.09 -11.91 -3.28
CA GLU A 273 18.33 -12.07 -2.48
C GLU A 273 19.32 -10.91 -2.61
N GLY A 274 19.35 -10.21 -3.75
CA GLY A 274 20.28 -9.09 -4.01
C GLY A 274 19.80 -7.72 -3.58
N ILE A 275 18.59 -7.59 -3.01
CA ILE A 275 17.98 -6.28 -2.74
C ILE A 275 18.73 -5.47 -1.68
N ILE A 276 19.25 -6.13 -0.64
CA ILE A 276 19.98 -5.48 0.45
C ILE A 276 21.28 -4.87 -0.08
N GLU A 277 22.02 -5.63 -0.89
CA GLU A 277 23.26 -5.16 -1.53
C GLU A 277 23.03 -3.94 -2.42
N ALA A 278 21.89 -3.91 -3.11
CA ALA A 278 21.54 -2.83 -4.01
C ALA A 278 21.18 -1.52 -3.28
N VAL A 279 20.61 -1.61 -2.08
CA VAL A 279 20.04 -0.43 -1.39
C VAL A 279 20.97 0.14 -0.33
N LEU A 280 21.69 -0.69 0.44
CA LEU A 280 22.52 -0.22 1.57
C LEU A 280 23.56 0.86 1.20
N PRO A 281 24.21 0.81 0.02
CA PRO A 281 25.17 1.85 -0.37
C PRO A 281 24.57 3.25 -0.46
N GLU A 282 23.24 3.38 -0.65
CA GLU A 282 22.58 4.67 -0.69
C GLU A 282 22.58 5.37 0.67
N PHE A 283 22.45 4.60 1.76
CA PHE A 283 22.52 5.14 3.12
C PHE A 283 23.93 5.60 3.51
N SER A 284 24.97 4.95 3.02
CA SER A 284 26.36 5.37 3.25
C SER A 284 26.71 6.62 2.47
N ALA A 285 26.06 6.85 1.34
CA ALA A 285 26.36 7.99 0.46
C ALA A 285 25.55 9.25 0.77
N ASP A 286 24.51 9.15 1.58
CA ASP A 286 23.61 10.27 1.89
C ASP A 286 23.21 10.22 3.37
N GLU A 287 23.81 11.09 4.18
CA GLU A 287 23.59 11.13 5.63
C GLU A 287 22.17 11.60 6.00
N ASP A 288 21.52 12.43 5.14
CA ASP A 288 20.16 12.93 5.35
C ASP A 288 19.09 11.94 4.83
N LEU A 289 19.49 10.80 4.26
CA LEU A 289 18.57 9.80 3.74
C LEU A 289 17.96 9.00 4.90
N ALA A 290 16.66 9.24 5.16
CA ALA A 290 15.94 8.58 6.23
C ALA A 290 15.39 7.21 5.81
N TYR A 291 14.95 7.08 4.57
CA TYR A 291 14.40 5.81 4.08
C TYR A 291 14.53 5.64 2.57
N VAL A 292 14.53 4.38 2.15
CA VAL A 292 14.43 3.98 0.75
C VAL A 292 13.18 3.12 0.58
N GLN A 293 12.14 3.67 -0.04
CA GLN A 293 10.96 2.91 -0.42
C GLN A 293 11.24 2.17 -1.72
N CYS A 294 11.10 0.86 -1.68
CA CYS A 294 11.32 0.03 -2.86
C CYS A 294 10.04 -0.22 -3.64
N ALA A 295 10.18 -0.36 -4.95
CA ALA A 295 9.10 -0.79 -5.82
C ALA A 295 8.67 -2.23 -5.47
N THR A 296 7.38 -2.48 -5.57
CA THR A 296 6.76 -3.76 -5.32
C THR A 296 5.96 -4.19 -6.54
N ARG A 297 6.05 -5.47 -6.89
CA ARG A 297 5.27 -6.09 -7.96
C ARG A 297 4.21 -7.00 -7.37
N THR A 298 3.03 -7.02 -7.96
CA THR A 298 1.98 -7.95 -7.56
C THR A 298 2.21 -9.32 -8.19
N ASP A 299 2.21 -10.38 -7.37
CA ASP A 299 2.46 -11.77 -7.78
C ASP A 299 1.20 -12.55 -8.19
N ASN A 300 0.04 -12.20 -7.63
CA ASN A 300 -1.23 -12.91 -7.84
C ASN A 300 -2.12 -12.32 -8.95
N ILE A 301 -1.58 -11.56 -9.89
CA ILE A 301 -2.34 -10.97 -11.01
C ILE A 301 -3.05 -12.00 -11.91
N ARG A 302 -2.63 -13.26 -11.83
CA ARG A 302 -3.21 -14.38 -12.61
C ARG A 302 -4.21 -15.20 -11.83
N GLU A 303 -4.43 -14.93 -10.56
CA GLU A 303 -5.28 -15.73 -9.68
C GLU A 303 -6.76 -15.62 -10.07
N ASN A 304 -7.25 -14.39 -10.24
CA ASN A 304 -8.61 -14.11 -10.70
C ASN A 304 -8.70 -12.75 -11.40
N TYR A 305 -9.85 -12.41 -11.96
CA TYR A 305 -10.02 -11.15 -12.70
C TYR A 305 -9.95 -9.91 -11.80
N TYR A 306 -10.35 -10.01 -10.51
CA TYR A 306 -10.30 -8.90 -9.58
C TYR A 306 -8.87 -8.65 -9.10
N SER A 307 -8.15 -9.69 -8.70
CA SER A 307 -6.72 -9.59 -8.35
C SER A 307 -5.87 -9.14 -9.54
N SER A 308 -6.26 -9.53 -10.76
CA SER A 308 -5.62 -9.00 -11.97
C SER A 308 -5.78 -7.48 -12.07
N ALA A 309 -6.99 -6.97 -11.91
CA ALA A 309 -7.26 -5.54 -12.02
C ALA A 309 -6.59 -4.73 -10.89
N THR A 310 -6.78 -5.14 -9.63
CA THR A 310 -6.17 -4.47 -8.46
C THR A 310 -4.65 -4.56 -8.47
N GLY A 311 -4.10 -5.70 -8.91
CA GLY A 311 -2.66 -5.90 -9.05
C GLY A 311 -2.05 -4.99 -10.11
N HIS A 312 -2.67 -4.85 -11.27
CA HIS A 312 -2.22 -3.89 -12.28
C HIS A 312 -2.32 -2.45 -11.80
N GLN A 313 -3.36 -2.09 -11.03
CA GLN A 313 -3.46 -0.77 -10.42
C GLN A 313 -2.33 -0.51 -9.42
N THR A 314 -2.02 -1.49 -8.57
CA THR A 314 -0.91 -1.43 -7.61
C THR A 314 0.42 -1.30 -8.35
N ASN A 315 0.66 -2.13 -9.36
CA ASN A 315 1.87 -2.04 -10.19
C ASN A 315 1.98 -0.67 -10.88
N ASN A 316 0.86 -0.09 -11.33
CA ASN A 316 0.87 1.26 -11.91
C ASN A 316 1.31 2.34 -10.91
N LEU A 317 0.92 2.23 -9.63
CA LEU A 317 1.40 3.14 -8.58
C LEU A 317 2.91 2.99 -8.38
N PHE A 318 3.39 1.76 -8.18
CA PHE A 318 4.78 1.47 -7.87
C PHE A 318 5.73 1.66 -9.06
N HIS A 319 5.30 1.38 -10.30
CA HIS A 319 6.18 1.40 -11.47
C HIS A 319 6.01 2.65 -12.36
N SER A 320 4.99 3.46 -12.13
CA SER A 320 4.73 4.64 -12.96
C SER A 320 4.56 5.92 -12.14
N ILE A 321 3.60 5.97 -11.24
CA ILE A 321 3.21 7.23 -10.56
C ILE A 321 4.27 7.65 -9.56
N TRP A 322 4.65 6.79 -8.63
CA TRP A 322 5.63 7.12 -7.58
C TRP A 322 7.04 7.35 -8.12
N PRO A 323 7.58 6.52 -9.04
CA PRO A 323 8.84 6.82 -9.69
C PRO A 323 8.84 8.18 -10.39
N CYS A 324 7.74 8.51 -11.07
CA CYS A 324 7.61 9.80 -11.75
C CYS A 324 7.68 10.98 -10.77
N LYS A 325 7.01 10.88 -9.62
CA LYS A 325 7.05 11.89 -8.56
C LYS A 325 8.43 12.01 -7.93
N ALA A 326 9.06 10.88 -7.64
CA ALA A 326 10.42 10.84 -7.11
C ALA A 326 11.43 11.45 -8.09
N LEU A 327 11.32 11.16 -9.41
CA LEU A 327 12.14 11.81 -10.44
C LEU A 327 11.97 13.33 -10.49
N GLN A 328 10.77 13.83 -10.18
CA GLN A 328 10.51 15.27 -10.08
C GLN A 328 11.04 15.88 -8.77
N GLY A 329 11.53 15.05 -7.84
CA GLY A 329 12.02 15.47 -6.54
C GLY A 329 10.91 15.86 -5.55
N PHE A 330 9.69 15.34 -5.76
CA PHE A 330 8.60 15.48 -4.79
C PHE A 330 8.76 14.51 -3.61
N PHE A 331 7.89 14.67 -2.64
CA PHE A 331 7.74 13.77 -1.52
C PHE A 331 7.64 12.30 -1.99
N VAL A 332 8.47 11.45 -1.40
CA VAL A 332 8.43 10.00 -1.63
C VAL A 332 7.49 9.40 -0.58
N PRO A 333 6.43 8.67 -0.97
CA PRO A 333 5.56 8.03 0.00
C PRO A 333 6.31 6.96 0.78
N LEU A 334 6.04 6.86 2.08
CA LEU A 334 6.41 5.73 2.93
C LEU A 334 5.16 4.88 3.10
N VAL A 335 5.17 3.64 2.63
CA VAL A 335 3.98 2.78 2.60
C VAL A 335 4.01 1.67 3.66
N GLY A 336 4.93 1.77 4.60
CA GLY A 336 4.98 0.93 5.79
C GLY A 336 5.47 -0.51 5.59
N HIS A 337 5.89 -0.88 4.38
CA HIS A 337 6.50 -2.17 4.06
C HIS A 337 7.42 -2.07 2.84
N ASN A 338 8.26 -3.07 2.63
CA ASN A 338 9.23 -3.11 1.53
C ASN A 338 10.11 -1.84 1.50
N VAL A 339 10.53 -1.41 2.68
CA VAL A 339 11.23 -0.15 2.90
C VAL A 339 12.42 -0.32 3.83
N PHE A 340 13.53 0.29 3.44
CA PHE A 340 14.71 0.44 4.30
C PHE A 340 14.62 1.76 5.05
N LEU A 341 14.91 1.75 6.35
CA LEU A 341 14.71 2.85 7.27
C LEU A 341 15.98 3.09 8.10
N ARG A 342 16.38 4.33 8.30
CA ARG A 342 17.44 4.68 9.23
C ARG A 342 16.88 4.79 10.64
N LYS A 343 17.33 3.89 11.53
CA LYS A 343 16.83 3.75 12.91
C LYS A 343 16.95 5.04 13.71
N SER A 344 18.14 5.66 13.73
CA SER A 344 18.42 6.87 14.50
C SER A 344 17.44 8.01 14.16
N MET A 345 17.08 8.17 12.89
CA MET A 345 16.14 9.21 12.45
C MET A 345 14.69 8.92 12.86
N ILE A 346 14.29 7.63 12.89
CA ILE A 346 12.98 7.24 13.42
C ILE A 346 12.90 7.55 14.92
N GLU A 347 13.95 7.20 15.67
CA GLU A 347 14.04 7.47 17.11
C GLU A 347 14.03 8.96 17.41
N GLU A 348 14.79 9.75 16.65
CA GLU A 348 14.80 11.19 16.74
C GLU A 348 13.43 11.82 16.44
N CYS A 349 12.65 11.24 15.54
CA CYS A 349 11.28 11.64 15.26
C CYS A 349 10.27 11.17 16.34
N GLY A 350 10.70 10.47 17.40
CA GLY A 350 9.84 10.00 18.48
C GLY A 350 9.18 8.66 18.21
N MET A 351 9.77 7.85 17.32
CA MET A 351 9.32 6.51 16.92
C MET A 351 7.96 6.53 16.19
N TRP A 352 7.38 5.36 15.95
CA TRP A 352 6.09 5.23 15.27
C TRP A 352 4.96 5.79 16.13
N ALA A 353 4.05 6.56 15.55
CA ALA A 353 2.89 7.11 16.25
C ALA A 353 1.87 5.99 16.51
N GLU A 354 1.73 5.60 17.79
CA GLU A 354 0.87 4.47 18.18
C GLU A 354 -0.62 4.81 18.14
N ASP A 355 -0.94 6.09 18.17
CA ASP A 355 -2.30 6.66 18.11
C ASP A 355 -2.79 6.89 16.68
N ARG A 356 -1.96 6.61 15.66
CA ARG A 356 -2.28 6.83 14.23
C ARG A 356 -2.65 5.52 13.53
N VAL A 357 -3.57 5.63 12.57
CA VAL A 357 -3.95 4.53 11.69
C VAL A 357 -2.98 4.41 10.51
N SER A 358 -2.46 5.53 10.02
CA SER A 358 -1.43 5.59 8.98
C SER A 358 -0.10 6.05 9.58
N GLU A 359 0.48 5.18 10.40
CA GLU A 359 1.74 5.41 11.12
C GLU A 359 2.93 5.67 10.19
N ASP A 360 2.89 5.06 9.01
CA ASP A 360 3.90 5.15 7.98
C ASP A 360 3.91 6.53 7.31
N TYR A 361 2.77 6.99 6.89
CA TYR A 361 2.65 8.32 6.27
C TYR A 361 2.93 9.45 7.27
N ASP A 362 2.48 9.29 8.53
CA ASP A 362 2.79 10.21 9.62
C ASP A 362 4.31 10.27 9.87
N MET A 363 5.00 9.13 9.91
CA MET A 363 6.45 9.08 10.05
C MET A 363 7.16 9.81 8.91
N ALA A 364 6.74 9.59 7.67
CA ALA A 364 7.31 10.30 6.53
C ALA A 364 7.16 11.82 6.65
N ILE A 365 6.00 12.32 7.06
CA ILE A 365 5.75 13.76 7.27
C ILE A 365 6.69 14.32 8.34
N ARG A 366 6.87 13.61 9.46
CA ARG A 366 7.75 14.02 10.55
C ARG A 366 9.21 14.04 10.13
N LEU A 367 9.68 13.06 9.35
CA LEU A 367 11.03 13.00 8.79
C LEU A 367 11.29 14.18 7.85
N TYR A 368 10.39 14.45 6.91
CA TYR A 368 10.50 15.62 6.02
C TYR A 368 10.45 16.96 6.78
N GLY A 369 9.68 17.00 7.86
CA GLY A 369 9.61 18.17 8.74
C GLY A 369 10.91 18.49 9.47
N ARG A 370 11.81 17.51 9.62
CA ARG A 370 13.15 17.67 10.19
C ARG A 370 14.24 17.93 9.14
N GLY A 371 13.87 17.94 7.87
CA GLY A 371 14.81 18.16 6.77
C GLY A 371 15.38 16.89 6.16
N TYR A 372 15.03 15.74 6.70
CA TYR A 372 15.36 14.45 6.11
C TYR A 372 14.54 14.19 4.86
N HIS A 373 14.89 13.17 4.09
CA HIS A 373 14.15 12.83 2.88
C HIS A 373 14.11 11.32 2.64
N GLY A 374 13.15 10.91 1.83
CA GLY A 374 13.05 9.57 1.31
C GLY A 374 13.59 9.46 -0.11
N LYS A 375 13.98 8.25 -0.49
CA LYS A 375 14.36 7.88 -1.84
C LYS A 375 13.47 6.76 -2.34
N TYR A 376 13.12 6.78 -3.61
CA TYR A 376 12.35 5.71 -4.25
C TYR A 376 13.29 4.83 -5.08
N ALA A 377 13.34 3.55 -4.76
CA ALA A 377 14.15 2.56 -5.48
C ALA A 377 13.28 1.74 -6.43
N HIS A 378 13.52 1.86 -7.73
CA HIS A 378 12.85 1.08 -8.77
C HIS A 378 13.85 0.10 -9.40
N LEU A 379 14.02 -1.05 -8.77
CA LEU A 379 15.00 -2.07 -9.11
C LEU A 379 14.27 -3.26 -9.76
N ARG A 380 14.01 -3.20 -11.08
CA ARG A 380 13.15 -4.14 -11.81
C ARG A 380 13.49 -5.62 -11.61
N GLU A 381 14.78 -5.96 -11.51
CA GLU A 381 15.22 -7.34 -11.33
C GLU A 381 15.27 -7.78 -9.86
N LEU A 382 15.17 -6.81 -8.93
CA LEU A 382 15.29 -7.00 -7.49
C LEU A 382 14.05 -6.52 -6.73
N GLU A 383 12.90 -6.45 -7.41
CA GLU A 383 11.65 -5.98 -6.79
C GLU A 383 11.16 -6.93 -5.70
N PHE A 384 10.52 -6.33 -4.70
CA PHE A 384 9.67 -7.08 -3.81
C PHE A 384 8.42 -7.55 -4.54
N THR A 385 7.84 -8.66 -4.08
CA THR A 385 6.52 -9.06 -4.55
C THR A 385 5.54 -9.20 -3.38
N GLU A 386 4.29 -8.89 -3.65
CA GLU A 386 3.18 -9.00 -2.70
C GLU A 386 1.90 -9.37 -3.42
N SER A 387 0.90 -9.85 -2.68
CA SER A 387 -0.40 -10.19 -3.26
C SER A 387 -1.34 -8.99 -3.23
N ALA A 388 -1.98 -8.70 -4.36
CA ALA A 388 -3.09 -7.75 -4.44
C ALA A 388 -4.35 -8.34 -3.81
N SER A 389 -5.32 -7.48 -3.49
CA SER A 389 -6.62 -7.90 -2.98
C SER A 389 -7.33 -8.84 -3.94
N ARG A 390 -7.80 -9.98 -3.42
CA ARG A 390 -8.43 -11.05 -4.18
C ARG A 390 -9.91 -10.86 -4.37
N THR A 391 -10.52 -10.04 -3.50
CA THR A 391 -11.96 -9.78 -3.49
C THR A 391 -12.26 -8.31 -3.27
N PHE A 392 -13.42 -7.88 -3.74
CA PHE A 392 -13.94 -6.54 -3.50
C PHE A 392 -14.08 -6.24 -1.99
N THR A 393 -14.44 -7.23 -1.20
CA THR A 393 -14.61 -7.08 0.26
C THR A 393 -13.30 -6.78 0.96
N GLU A 394 -12.24 -7.47 0.58
CA GLU A 394 -10.90 -7.25 1.11
C GLU A 394 -10.40 -5.83 0.80
N GLU A 395 -10.57 -5.40 -0.45
CA GLU A 395 -10.20 -4.05 -0.87
C GLU A 395 -11.04 -2.97 -0.16
N THR A 396 -12.33 -3.23 0.08
CA THR A 396 -13.23 -2.35 0.83
C THR A 396 -12.70 -2.02 2.22
N ASP A 397 -12.20 -3.01 2.95
CA ASP A 397 -11.67 -2.82 4.30
C ASP A 397 -10.35 -2.02 4.26
N LYS A 398 -9.50 -2.21 3.24
CA LYS A 398 -8.31 -1.39 2.98
C LYS A 398 -8.67 0.06 2.69
N GLN A 399 -9.57 0.30 1.75
CA GLN A 399 -9.98 1.65 1.35
C GLN A 399 -10.60 2.45 2.50
N ARG A 400 -11.40 1.80 3.36
CA ARG A 400 -11.95 2.41 4.56
C ARG A 400 -10.87 2.85 5.54
N ARG A 401 -9.86 2.01 5.75
CA ARG A 401 -8.72 2.33 6.63
C ARG A 401 -7.89 3.48 6.07
N TYR A 402 -7.59 3.46 4.77
CA TYR A 402 -6.85 4.53 4.11
C TYR A 402 -7.58 5.87 4.18
N ALA A 403 -8.89 5.88 3.94
CA ALA A 403 -9.70 7.09 4.08
C ALA A 403 -9.65 7.64 5.50
N TYR A 404 -9.83 6.78 6.51
CA TYR A 404 -9.72 7.19 7.92
C TYR A 404 -8.38 7.85 8.22
N GLY A 405 -7.26 7.21 7.86
CA GLY A 405 -5.91 7.74 8.10
C GLY A 405 -5.64 9.05 7.36
N LEU A 406 -6.15 9.21 6.13
CA LEU A 406 -6.03 10.47 5.39
C LEU A 406 -6.79 11.61 6.08
N PHE A 407 -8.02 11.36 6.54
CA PHE A 407 -8.80 12.34 7.31
C PHE A 407 -8.09 12.69 8.63
N GLU A 408 -7.56 11.70 9.33
CA GLU A 408 -6.78 11.89 10.55
C GLU A 408 -5.61 12.85 10.32
N MET A 409 -4.77 12.62 9.32
CA MET A 409 -3.59 13.45 9.04
C MET A 409 -3.93 14.90 8.68
N VAL A 410 -5.03 15.12 7.98
CA VAL A 410 -5.44 16.47 7.57
C VAL A 410 -6.08 17.21 8.74
N PHE A 411 -7.08 16.61 9.38
CA PHE A 411 -7.88 17.31 10.39
C PHE A 411 -7.18 17.41 11.76
N ASP A 412 -6.26 16.52 12.07
CA ASP A 412 -5.39 16.66 13.26
C ASP A 412 -4.21 17.61 13.03
N GLY A 413 -4.08 18.14 11.83
CA GLY A 413 -3.09 19.14 11.48
C GLY A 413 -1.67 18.59 11.32
N THR A 414 -1.49 17.27 11.14
CA THR A 414 -0.18 16.66 10.91
C THR A 414 0.52 17.25 9.69
N ILE A 415 -0.20 17.39 8.58
CA ILE A 415 0.36 17.98 7.35
C ILE A 415 0.59 19.49 7.51
N SER A 416 -0.36 20.24 8.09
CA SER A 416 -0.29 21.69 8.18
C SER A 416 0.80 22.17 9.15
N ARG A 417 0.94 21.51 10.31
CA ARG A 417 1.90 21.86 11.37
C ARG A 417 3.32 21.37 11.06
N GLY A 418 3.47 20.34 10.25
CA GLY A 418 4.80 19.84 9.86
C GLY A 418 5.61 20.92 9.14
N ASN A 419 6.94 20.89 9.30
CA ASN A 419 7.86 21.84 8.66
C ASN A 419 8.24 21.44 7.22
N ALA A 420 7.54 20.48 6.60
CA ALA A 420 7.78 20.08 5.22
C ALA A 420 7.59 21.27 4.25
N ARG A 421 8.30 21.23 3.12
CA ARG A 421 8.21 22.29 2.09
C ARG A 421 6.79 22.39 1.53
N GLY A 422 6.39 23.58 1.11
CA GLY A 422 5.05 23.84 0.62
C GLY A 422 4.62 22.94 -0.56
N CYS A 423 5.55 22.64 -1.48
CA CYS A 423 5.29 21.72 -2.59
C CYS A 423 5.07 20.27 -2.12
N ASP A 424 5.79 19.82 -1.09
CA ASP A 424 5.60 18.49 -0.52
C ASP A 424 4.26 18.41 0.23
N LYS A 425 3.91 19.46 1.01
CA LYS A 425 2.58 19.57 1.65
C LYS A 425 1.45 19.54 0.64
N PHE A 426 1.61 20.26 -0.48
CA PHE A 426 0.61 20.24 -1.55
C PHE A 426 0.44 18.84 -2.13
N TYR A 427 1.54 18.14 -2.38
CA TYR A 427 1.48 16.76 -2.88
C TYR A 427 0.83 15.80 -1.87
N MET A 428 1.14 15.94 -0.57
CA MET A 428 0.48 15.20 0.50
C MET A 428 -1.04 15.46 0.52
N LEU A 429 -1.46 16.71 0.32
CA LEU A 429 -2.88 17.07 0.25
C LEU A 429 -3.58 16.51 -0.99
N LEU A 430 -2.90 16.29 -2.11
CA LEU A 430 -3.49 15.63 -3.28
C LEU A 430 -3.96 14.21 -2.98
N TYR A 431 -3.24 13.47 -2.13
CA TYR A 431 -3.71 12.17 -1.65
C TYR A 431 -5.03 12.30 -0.89
N PHE A 432 -5.15 13.32 -0.05
CA PHE A 432 -6.41 13.60 0.65
C PHE A 432 -7.55 13.91 -0.33
N CYS A 433 -7.28 14.67 -1.38
CA CYS A 433 -8.28 14.98 -2.41
C CYS A 433 -8.86 13.72 -3.05
N SER A 434 -8.12 12.62 -3.15
CA SER A 434 -8.64 11.34 -3.64
C SER A 434 -9.77 10.80 -2.77
N ALA A 435 -9.56 10.79 -1.45
CA ALA A 435 -10.57 10.34 -0.51
C ALA A 435 -11.77 11.29 -0.46
N VAL A 436 -11.53 12.60 -0.49
CA VAL A 436 -12.60 13.61 -0.55
C VAL A 436 -13.44 13.45 -1.80
N ASN A 437 -12.81 13.26 -2.97
CA ASN A 437 -13.52 13.05 -4.22
C ASN A 437 -14.44 11.82 -4.16
N GLN A 438 -13.94 10.69 -3.70
CA GLN A 438 -14.74 9.48 -3.53
C GLN A 438 -15.84 9.67 -2.47
N MET A 439 -15.55 10.36 -1.38
CA MET A 439 -16.54 10.66 -0.35
C MET A 439 -17.65 11.56 -0.85
N LEU A 440 -17.32 12.55 -1.67
CA LEU A 440 -18.30 13.50 -2.21
C LEU A 440 -19.14 12.93 -3.36
N LEU A 441 -18.73 11.82 -3.96
CA LEU A 441 -19.48 11.22 -5.09
C LEU A 441 -20.95 10.96 -4.71
N ILE A 442 -21.21 10.33 -3.57
CA ILE A 442 -22.57 10.00 -3.12
C ILE A 442 -23.40 11.26 -2.81
N PRO A 443 -22.93 12.20 -1.95
CA PRO A 443 -23.64 13.45 -1.71
C PRO A 443 -23.89 14.26 -2.98
N THR A 444 -22.90 14.33 -3.89
CA THR A 444 -23.05 15.08 -5.16
C THR A 444 -24.16 14.48 -6.00
N VAL A 445 -24.21 13.16 -6.15
CA VAL A 445 -25.26 12.46 -6.87
C VAL A 445 -26.63 12.77 -6.26
N LEU A 446 -26.76 12.69 -4.95
CA LEU A 446 -28.02 12.95 -4.26
C LEU A 446 -28.48 14.41 -4.43
N ILE A 447 -27.56 15.36 -4.22
CA ILE A 447 -27.86 16.80 -4.32
C ILE A 447 -28.26 17.18 -5.76
N GLU A 448 -27.48 16.77 -6.76
CA GLU A 448 -27.79 17.11 -8.15
C GLU A 448 -29.10 16.49 -8.64
N ASN A 449 -29.42 15.31 -8.16
CA ASN A 449 -30.65 14.65 -8.55
C ASN A 449 -31.93 15.31 -7.99
N TYR A 450 -31.87 15.75 -6.74
CA TYR A 450 -32.99 16.47 -6.14
C TYR A 450 -33.15 17.90 -6.66
N PHE A 451 -32.02 18.58 -6.95
CA PHE A 451 -32.03 20.01 -7.32
C PHE A 451 -31.83 20.29 -8.81
N GLY A 452 -31.50 19.29 -9.61
CA GLY A 452 -31.79 19.35 -11.05
C GLY A 452 -30.75 19.92 -12.00
N SER A 453 -29.43 19.68 -11.86
CA SER A 453 -28.50 19.94 -12.95
C SER A 453 -27.64 18.72 -13.31
N ILE A 454 -28.13 17.96 -14.26
CA ILE A 454 -27.48 16.72 -14.77
C ILE A 454 -26.16 17.00 -15.48
N HIS A 455 -25.92 18.24 -15.92
CA HIS A 455 -24.74 18.60 -16.72
C HIS A 455 -23.41 18.45 -15.97
N LEU A 456 -23.36 18.72 -14.66
CA LEU A 456 -22.16 18.55 -13.85
C LEU A 456 -21.82 17.08 -13.58
N LEU A 457 -22.85 16.25 -13.37
CA LEU A 457 -22.67 14.79 -13.28
C LEU A 457 -22.08 14.21 -14.56
N TRP A 458 -22.55 14.67 -15.72
CA TRP A 458 -22.00 14.25 -17.00
C TRP A 458 -20.55 14.63 -17.16
N ALA A 459 -20.17 15.85 -16.83
CA ALA A 459 -18.79 16.28 -16.86
C ALA A 459 -17.92 15.44 -15.90
N GLY A 460 -18.41 15.17 -14.68
CA GLY A 460 -17.76 14.30 -13.71
C GLY A 460 -17.62 12.86 -14.22
N PHE A 461 -18.67 12.31 -14.81
CA PHE A 461 -18.64 10.98 -15.40
C PHE A 461 -17.63 10.89 -16.55
N ILE A 462 -17.67 11.83 -17.50
CA ILE A 462 -16.71 11.88 -18.61
C ILE A 462 -15.28 11.97 -18.06
N LEU A 463 -15.03 12.82 -17.08
CA LEU A 463 -13.72 12.97 -16.47
C LEU A 463 -13.25 11.69 -15.76
N CYS A 464 -14.14 11.01 -15.02
CA CYS A 464 -13.84 9.70 -14.45
C CYS A 464 -13.51 8.68 -15.53
N MET A 465 -14.28 8.65 -16.62
CA MET A 465 -13.99 7.75 -17.75
C MET A 465 -12.65 8.09 -18.41
N MET A 466 -12.31 9.38 -18.56
CA MET A 466 -11.00 9.80 -19.08
C MET A 466 -9.87 9.34 -18.17
N CYS A 467 -10.01 9.49 -16.85
CA CYS A 467 -8.97 9.13 -15.88
C CYS A 467 -8.77 7.62 -15.72
N PHE A 468 -9.86 6.86 -15.61
CA PHE A 468 -9.80 5.45 -15.22
C PHE A 468 -9.92 4.47 -16.40
N VAL A 469 -10.33 4.92 -17.57
CA VAL A 469 -10.46 4.10 -18.77
C VAL A 469 -9.56 4.61 -19.89
N VAL A 470 -9.77 5.83 -20.36
CA VAL A 470 -9.07 6.34 -21.55
C VAL A 470 -7.59 6.54 -21.31
N ALA A 471 -7.19 7.15 -20.18
CA ALA A 471 -5.78 7.38 -19.87
C ALA A 471 -5.00 6.07 -19.63
N PRO A 472 -5.50 5.08 -18.86
CA PRO A 472 -4.89 3.76 -18.80
C PRO A 472 -4.81 3.04 -20.15
N LEU A 473 -5.86 3.11 -20.98
CA LEU A 473 -5.84 2.53 -22.34
C LEU A 473 -4.76 3.16 -23.22
N PHE A 474 -4.64 4.48 -23.19
CA PHE A 474 -3.59 5.18 -23.94
C PHE A 474 -2.20 4.80 -23.44
N LYS A 475 -2.02 4.74 -22.12
CA LYS A 475 -0.80 4.21 -21.50
C LYS A 475 -0.51 2.79 -21.98
N ASN A 476 -1.52 1.91 -21.94
CA ASN A 476 -1.38 0.52 -22.37
C ASN A 476 -1.02 0.37 -23.84
N PHE A 477 -1.55 1.22 -24.70
CA PHE A 477 -1.17 1.24 -26.11
C PHE A 477 0.32 1.56 -26.32
N ILE A 478 0.88 2.48 -25.52
CA ILE A 478 2.31 2.81 -25.55
C ILE A 478 3.13 1.68 -24.95
N LEU A 479 2.73 1.14 -23.78
CA LEU A 479 3.47 0.10 -23.07
C LEU A 479 3.47 -1.22 -23.81
N LYS A 480 2.39 -1.60 -24.50
CA LYS A 480 2.30 -2.87 -25.25
C LYS A 480 3.46 -3.06 -26.23
N ARG A 481 3.95 -1.98 -26.81
CA ARG A 481 5.06 -2.04 -27.79
C ARG A 481 6.45 -2.02 -27.16
N ARG A 482 6.57 -1.55 -25.90
CA ARG A 482 7.86 -1.27 -25.26
C ARG A 482 8.11 -2.07 -23.99
N HIS A 483 7.05 -2.29 -23.22
CA HIS A 483 7.05 -3.03 -21.95
C HIS A 483 5.83 -3.94 -21.92
N PRO A 484 5.83 -5.04 -22.69
CA PRO A 484 4.68 -5.94 -22.78
C PRO A 484 4.31 -6.57 -21.45
N GLU A 485 5.28 -6.69 -20.53
CA GLU A 485 5.10 -7.19 -19.17
C GLU A 485 4.26 -6.25 -18.26
N GLU A 486 4.26 -4.96 -18.58
CA GLU A 486 3.47 -3.95 -17.86
C GLU A 486 2.11 -3.67 -18.52
N HIS A 487 1.82 -4.39 -19.62
CA HIS A 487 0.58 -4.17 -20.36
C HIS A 487 -0.64 -4.68 -19.61
N GLU A 488 -1.56 -3.77 -19.38
CA GLU A 488 -2.86 -4.00 -18.77
C GLU A 488 -3.95 -4.10 -19.84
N GLY A 489 -4.82 -5.10 -19.75
CA GLY A 489 -5.94 -5.24 -20.69
C GLY A 489 -7.07 -4.23 -20.43
N ILE A 490 -7.87 -3.90 -21.45
CA ILE A 490 -9.04 -3.03 -21.34
C ILE A 490 -10.01 -3.51 -20.25
N PHE A 491 -10.15 -4.82 -20.09
CA PHE A 491 -11.04 -5.42 -19.09
C PHE A 491 -10.62 -5.04 -17.67
N ASN A 492 -9.32 -5.06 -17.37
CA ASN A 492 -8.81 -4.64 -16.06
C ASN A 492 -9.12 -3.16 -15.79
N SER A 493 -8.93 -2.28 -16.78
CA SER A 493 -9.27 -0.86 -16.65
C SER A 493 -10.76 -0.65 -16.34
N LEU A 494 -11.65 -1.43 -16.98
CA LEU A 494 -13.09 -1.39 -16.69
C LEU A 494 -13.40 -1.89 -15.27
N VAL A 495 -12.78 -2.99 -14.83
CA VAL A 495 -12.95 -3.51 -13.46
C VAL A 495 -12.49 -2.49 -12.43
N ILE A 496 -11.36 -1.79 -12.67
CA ILE A 496 -10.87 -0.73 -11.77
C ILE A 496 -11.86 0.44 -11.72
N ALA A 497 -12.39 0.90 -12.87
CA ALA A 497 -13.36 1.98 -12.92
C ALA A 497 -14.63 1.64 -12.12
N LEU A 498 -15.12 0.40 -12.26
CA LEU A 498 -16.27 -0.10 -11.49
C LEU A 498 -15.92 -0.22 -10.00
N SER A 499 -14.74 -0.73 -9.69
CA SER A 499 -14.24 -0.85 -8.31
C SER A 499 -14.18 0.52 -7.62
N PHE A 500 -13.71 1.56 -8.30
CA PHE A 500 -13.67 2.92 -7.80
C PHE A 500 -15.05 3.42 -7.38
N LEU A 501 -16.07 3.21 -8.20
CA LEU A 501 -17.46 3.54 -7.86
C LEU A 501 -17.95 2.74 -6.66
N GLY A 502 -17.74 1.43 -6.66
CA GLY A 502 -18.16 0.55 -5.58
C GLY A 502 -17.51 0.88 -4.24
N HIS A 503 -16.26 1.39 -4.24
CA HIS A 503 -15.56 1.77 -3.01
C HIS A 503 -15.93 3.15 -2.48
N SER A 504 -16.63 3.98 -3.24
CA SER A 504 -17.00 5.34 -2.82
C SER A 504 -17.73 5.36 -1.47
N TYR A 505 -18.64 4.42 -1.24
CA TYR A 505 -19.31 4.29 0.05
C TYR A 505 -18.36 3.87 1.19
N SER A 506 -17.32 3.09 0.92
CA SER A 506 -16.33 2.65 1.91
C SER A 506 -15.46 3.81 2.37
N VAL A 507 -15.07 4.66 1.44
CA VAL A 507 -14.34 5.90 1.72
C VAL A 507 -15.23 6.87 2.49
N PHE A 508 -16.50 7.02 2.09
CA PHE A 508 -17.49 7.79 2.83
C PHE A 508 -17.64 7.28 4.27
N ALA A 509 -17.81 5.96 4.46
CA ALA A 509 -17.91 5.35 5.77
C ALA A 509 -16.64 5.52 6.61
N GLY A 510 -15.45 5.49 5.98
CA GLY A 510 -14.16 5.74 6.63
C GLY A 510 -14.04 7.18 7.16
N GLY A 511 -14.38 8.16 6.33
CA GLY A 511 -14.41 9.57 6.72
C GLY A 511 -15.44 9.86 7.81
N CYS A 512 -16.67 9.33 7.67
CA CYS A 512 -17.71 9.46 8.69
C CYS A 512 -17.29 8.81 10.02
N ARG A 513 -16.61 7.67 9.98
CA ARG A 513 -16.09 7.01 11.17
C ARG A 513 -15.04 7.86 11.88
N TYR A 514 -14.12 8.49 11.14
CA TYR A 514 -13.15 9.41 11.70
C TYR A 514 -13.85 10.57 12.43
N LEU A 515 -14.81 11.22 11.77
CA LEU A 515 -15.57 12.34 12.37
C LEU A 515 -16.36 11.90 13.60
N ALA A 516 -17.03 10.74 13.54
CA ALA A 516 -17.76 10.18 14.66
C ALA A 516 -16.85 9.85 15.85
N ASN A 517 -15.70 9.24 15.62
CA ASN A 517 -14.74 8.92 16.69
C ASN A 517 -14.22 10.19 17.37
N ARG A 518 -14.00 11.27 16.61
CA ARG A 518 -13.57 12.56 17.15
C ARG A 518 -14.61 13.19 18.08
N ILE A 519 -15.90 12.99 17.78
CA ILE A 519 -17.02 13.51 18.59
C ILE A 519 -17.27 12.62 19.81
N VAL A 520 -17.35 11.31 19.62
CA VAL A 520 -17.82 10.36 20.65
C VAL A 520 -16.68 9.80 21.51
N LYS A 521 -15.41 9.97 21.08
CA LYS A 521 -14.20 9.44 21.74
C LYS A 521 -14.22 7.91 21.96
N ASN A 522 -14.96 7.18 21.15
CA ASN A 522 -15.09 5.72 21.24
C ASN A 522 -14.40 5.05 20.06
N GLU A 523 -13.13 4.78 20.21
CA GLU A 523 -12.28 4.24 19.16
C GLU A 523 -12.34 2.70 19.15
N ARG A 524 -12.87 2.14 18.08
CA ARG A 524 -12.82 0.69 17.86
C ARG A 524 -11.64 0.34 16.94
N PRO A 525 -10.85 -0.70 17.26
CA PRO A 525 -9.73 -1.11 16.43
C PRO A 525 -10.19 -1.51 15.03
N PHE A 526 -9.30 -1.33 14.04
CA PHE A 526 -9.49 -1.89 12.70
C PHE A 526 -9.16 -3.38 12.71
N PRO A 527 -9.94 -4.22 12.02
CA PRO A 527 -9.59 -5.63 11.86
C PRO A 527 -8.30 -5.76 11.03
N SER A 528 -7.47 -6.75 11.37
CA SER A 528 -6.37 -7.16 10.51
C SER A 528 -6.91 -7.75 9.20
N THR A 529 -6.20 -7.52 8.10
CA THR A 529 -6.51 -8.17 6.83
C THR A 529 -6.04 -9.62 6.91
N ASN A 530 -6.98 -10.57 6.95
CA ASN A 530 -6.65 -11.99 6.88
C ASN A 530 -6.44 -12.37 5.41
N VAL A 531 -5.30 -12.96 5.12
CA VAL A 531 -4.98 -13.55 3.81
C VAL A 531 -5.18 -15.07 3.94
N ASP A 532 -6.43 -15.48 4.12
CA ASP A 532 -6.76 -16.92 4.11
C ASP A 532 -6.83 -17.42 2.66
N GLU A 533 -6.48 -18.68 2.42
CA GLU A 533 -6.69 -19.30 1.12
C GLU A 533 -8.19 -19.26 0.76
N LEU A 534 -8.49 -18.65 -0.38
CA LEU A 534 -9.86 -18.51 -0.85
C LEU A 534 -10.23 -19.71 -1.70
N GLU A 535 -11.24 -20.45 -1.27
CA GLU A 535 -11.88 -21.44 -2.12
C GLU A 535 -12.83 -20.75 -3.10
N TYR A 536 -12.70 -21.08 -4.40
CA TYR A 536 -13.54 -20.51 -5.47
C TYR A 536 -14.81 -21.34 -5.66
N ARG A 537 -15.66 -21.38 -4.62
CA ARG A 537 -16.99 -22.03 -4.65
C ARG A 537 -18.07 -20.96 -4.58
N PHE A 538 -19.14 -21.13 -5.35
CA PHE A 538 -20.28 -20.22 -5.33
C PHE A 538 -20.84 -19.98 -3.91
N ARG A 539 -20.91 -21.05 -3.10
CA ARG A 539 -21.36 -20.98 -1.70
C ARG A 539 -20.49 -20.04 -0.87
N ASP A 540 -19.18 -20.00 -1.12
CA ASP A 540 -18.27 -19.13 -0.41
C ASP A 540 -18.44 -17.69 -0.86
N GLY A 541 -18.70 -17.44 -2.15
CA GLY A 541 -19.10 -16.14 -2.68
C GLY A 541 -20.34 -15.59 -2.00
N VAL A 542 -21.37 -16.41 -1.83
CA VAL A 542 -22.60 -16.01 -1.11
C VAL A 542 -22.30 -15.70 0.37
N LYS A 543 -21.47 -16.50 1.03
CA LYS A 543 -21.04 -16.26 2.41
C LYS A 543 -20.26 -14.96 2.56
N ILE A 544 -19.33 -14.68 1.63
CA ILE A 544 -18.56 -13.43 1.58
C ILE A 544 -19.51 -12.24 1.43
N MET A 545 -20.47 -12.31 0.51
CA MET A 545 -21.46 -11.24 0.31
C MET A 545 -22.36 -11.02 1.53
N TRP A 546 -22.80 -12.11 2.18
CA TRP A 546 -23.57 -12.00 3.41
C TRP A 546 -22.77 -11.30 4.54
N GLN A 547 -21.50 -11.69 4.72
CA GLN A 547 -20.61 -11.05 5.68
C GLN A 547 -20.36 -9.57 5.32
N PHE A 548 -20.24 -9.25 4.02
CA PHE A 548 -20.09 -7.89 3.54
C PHE A 548 -21.28 -7.01 3.95
N PHE A 549 -22.51 -7.42 3.68
CA PHE A 549 -23.70 -6.67 4.07
C PHE A 549 -23.84 -6.53 5.58
N ARG A 550 -23.54 -7.59 6.33
CA ARG A 550 -23.56 -7.53 7.79
C ARG A 550 -22.56 -6.54 8.38
N LYS A 551 -21.38 -6.45 7.79
CA LYS A 551 -20.33 -5.50 8.19
C LYS A 551 -20.61 -4.07 7.73
N ASN A 552 -21.41 -3.90 6.68
CA ASN A 552 -21.61 -2.64 5.98
C ASN A 552 -23.09 -2.25 5.86
N PRO A 553 -23.83 -2.05 6.97
CA PRO A 553 -25.25 -1.68 6.90
C PRO A 553 -25.49 -0.33 6.19
N VAL A 554 -24.51 0.58 6.25
CA VAL A 554 -24.55 1.87 5.54
C VAL A 554 -24.66 1.68 4.02
N PHE A 555 -24.08 0.62 3.48
CA PHE A 555 -24.20 0.27 2.06
C PHE A 555 -25.67 0.09 1.65
N ILE A 556 -26.46 -0.60 2.46
CA ILE A 556 -27.88 -0.83 2.20
C ILE A 556 -28.65 0.50 2.21
N ILE A 557 -28.36 1.38 3.18
CA ILE A 557 -29.00 2.70 3.26
C ILE A 557 -28.67 3.53 2.02
N VAL A 558 -27.41 3.58 1.61
CA VAL A 558 -26.97 4.32 0.42
C VAL A 558 -27.63 3.74 -0.85
N ALA A 559 -27.72 2.42 -0.96
CA ALA A 559 -28.40 1.76 -2.08
C ALA A 559 -29.88 2.15 -2.15
N PHE A 560 -30.58 2.17 -1.02
CA PHE A 560 -31.99 2.63 -0.96
C PHE A 560 -32.13 4.11 -1.31
N LEU A 561 -31.26 4.98 -0.82
CA LEU A 561 -31.28 6.41 -1.17
C LEU A 561 -31.03 6.62 -2.67
N CYS A 562 -30.10 5.89 -3.27
CA CYS A 562 -29.88 5.94 -4.71
C CYS A 562 -31.11 5.46 -5.50
N LEU A 563 -31.77 4.40 -5.03
CA LEU A 563 -32.97 3.88 -5.66
C LEU A 563 -34.12 4.88 -5.54
N ASP A 564 -34.35 5.47 -4.36
CA ASP A 564 -35.39 6.48 -4.12
C ASP A 564 -35.19 7.72 -5.02
N CYS A 565 -33.96 8.22 -5.08
CA CYS A 565 -33.58 9.27 -6.00
C CYS A 565 -33.90 8.92 -7.47
N GLY A 566 -33.62 7.67 -7.90
CA GLY A 566 -33.93 7.21 -9.25
C GLY A 566 -35.43 7.23 -9.55
N ILE A 567 -36.21 6.72 -8.62
CA ILE A 567 -37.68 6.73 -8.72
C ILE A 567 -38.20 8.18 -8.78
N TYR A 568 -37.68 9.06 -7.92
CA TYR A 568 -38.06 10.48 -7.91
C TYR A 568 -37.79 11.16 -9.24
N LEU A 569 -36.63 10.96 -9.85
CA LEU A 569 -36.28 11.55 -11.13
C LEU A 569 -37.18 11.07 -12.28
N VAL A 570 -37.40 9.76 -12.36
CA VAL A 570 -38.26 9.16 -13.38
C VAL A 570 -39.70 9.67 -13.27
N THR A 571 -40.21 9.83 -12.05
CA THR A 571 -41.63 10.23 -11.83
C THR A 571 -41.85 11.72 -11.98
N ARG A 572 -40.87 12.57 -11.65
CA ARG A 572 -41.04 14.04 -11.63
C ARG A 572 -40.57 14.77 -12.88
N LYS A 573 -39.47 14.30 -13.50
CA LYS A 573 -38.82 15.01 -14.62
C LYS A 573 -39.05 14.37 -15.99
N GLY A 574 -39.72 13.23 -16.05
CA GLY A 574 -39.82 12.46 -17.28
C GLY A 574 -38.49 11.71 -17.56
N ILE A 575 -38.56 10.80 -18.53
CA ILE A 575 -37.39 9.95 -18.87
C ILE A 575 -36.54 10.68 -19.90
N GLU A 576 -35.57 11.47 -19.46
CA GLU A 576 -34.46 11.87 -20.34
C GLU A 576 -33.45 10.71 -20.42
N LEU A 577 -33.10 10.29 -21.63
CA LEU A 577 -32.14 9.17 -21.87
C LEU A 577 -30.84 9.34 -21.07
N VAL A 578 -30.37 10.56 -20.98
CA VAL A 578 -29.18 10.97 -20.26
C VAL A 578 -29.28 10.67 -18.77
N THR A 579 -30.42 11.01 -18.16
CA THR A 579 -30.73 10.73 -16.75
C THR A 579 -30.75 9.23 -16.48
N VAL A 580 -31.40 8.46 -17.35
CA VAL A 580 -31.45 6.98 -17.22
C VAL A 580 -30.06 6.37 -17.27
N ILE A 581 -29.21 6.77 -18.21
CA ILE A 581 -27.86 6.23 -18.35
C ILE A 581 -27.01 6.56 -17.11
N THR A 582 -26.99 7.81 -16.67
CA THR A 582 -26.18 8.24 -15.52
C THR A 582 -26.63 7.53 -14.24
N TYR A 583 -27.94 7.46 -14.02
CA TYR A 583 -28.49 6.80 -12.84
C TYR A 583 -28.24 5.30 -12.84
N SER A 584 -28.46 4.67 -14.00
CA SER A 584 -28.18 3.24 -14.13
C SER A 584 -26.71 2.91 -13.86
N TYR A 585 -25.81 3.76 -14.31
CA TYR A 585 -24.37 3.58 -14.07
C TYR A 585 -24.02 3.73 -12.58
N ILE A 586 -24.55 4.74 -11.90
CA ILE A 586 -24.28 4.98 -10.47
C ILE A 586 -24.92 3.88 -9.61
N LEU A 587 -26.19 3.57 -9.85
CA LEU A 587 -26.89 2.50 -9.16
C LEU A 587 -26.21 1.14 -9.40
N PHE A 588 -25.84 0.87 -10.65
CA PHE A 588 -25.07 -0.29 -11.02
C PHE A 588 -23.72 -0.34 -10.28
N GLY A 589 -22.98 0.78 -10.25
CA GLY A 589 -21.70 0.88 -9.55
C GLY A 589 -21.83 0.64 -8.04
N ILE A 590 -22.80 1.26 -7.40
CA ILE A 590 -22.95 1.17 -5.94
C ILE A 590 -23.61 -0.17 -5.53
N VAL A 591 -24.62 -0.64 -6.24
CA VAL A 591 -25.42 -1.80 -5.81
C VAL A 591 -24.90 -3.12 -6.38
N LEU A 592 -24.59 -3.17 -7.67
CA LEU A 592 -24.23 -4.42 -8.35
C LEU A 592 -22.73 -4.71 -8.36
N VAL A 593 -21.88 -3.69 -8.28
CA VAL A 593 -20.42 -3.88 -8.35
C VAL A 593 -19.90 -4.82 -7.28
N PRO A 594 -20.32 -4.76 -5.99
CA PRO A 594 -19.85 -5.73 -5.00
C PRO A 594 -20.09 -7.19 -5.40
N PHE A 595 -21.23 -7.47 -6.06
CA PHE A 595 -21.52 -8.82 -6.55
C PHE A 595 -20.67 -9.17 -7.76
N LEU A 596 -20.54 -8.27 -8.73
CA LEU A 596 -19.76 -8.50 -9.95
C LEU A 596 -18.27 -8.63 -9.69
N LEU A 597 -17.77 -7.94 -8.67
CA LEU A 597 -16.35 -7.94 -8.31
C LEU A 597 -15.98 -8.96 -7.21
N THR A 598 -16.88 -9.91 -6.92
CA THR A 598 -16.60 -11.06 -6.04
C THR A 598 -16.37 -12.32 -6.88
N PRO A 599 -15.11 -12.71 -7.16
CA PRO A 599 -14.78 -13.79 -8.10
C PRO A 599 -15.39 -15.14 -7.73
N GLN A 600 -15.64 -15.38 -6.43
CA GLN A 600 -16.24 -16.61 -5.92
C GLN A 600 -17.69 -16.84 -6.41
N LEU A 601 -18.40 -15.76 -6.77
CA LEU A 601 -19.73 -15.86 -7.37
C LEU A 601 -19.67 -16.31 -8.85
N PHE A 602 -18.50 -16.20 -9.48
CA PHE A 602 -18.28 -16.52 -10.88
C PHE A 602 -17.08 -17.48 -11.06
N PRO A 603 -17.09 -18.68 -10.45
CA PRO A 603 -15.93 -19.56 -10.39
C PRO A 603 -15.40 -19.99 -11.77
N HIS A 604 -16.27 -19.97 -12.81
CA HIS A 604 -15.87 -20.33 -14.18
C HIS A 604 -15.10 -19.23 -14.92
N PHE A 605 -15.19 -17.98 -14.48
CA PHE A 605 -14.44 -16.85 -15.06
C PHE A 605 -13.11 -16.55 -14.35
N GLY A 606 -12.85 -17.17 -13.20
CA GLY A 606 -11.73 -16.83 -12.30
C GLY A 606 -10.52 -17.75 -12.35
N LYS A 607 -10.65 -19.00 -12.74
CA LYS A 607 -9.51 -19.92 -12.74
C LYS A 607 -8.80 -19.92 -14.11
N ARG A 608 -7.64 -19.26 -14.19
CA ARG A 608 -6.61 -19.76 -15.11
C ARG A 608 -6.00 -21.00 -14.43
N PRO A 609 -5.87 -22.14 -15.14
CA PRO A 609 -5.18 -23.31 -14.57
C PRO A 609 -3.78 -22.85 -14.14
N PRO A 610 -3.27 -23.35 -12.98
CA PRO A 610 -1.89 -23.12 -12.63
C PRO A 610 -1.03 -23.54 -13.83
N GLU A 611 -0.17 -22.66 -14.30
CA GLU A 611 0.89 -23.05 -15.22
C GLU A 611 1.58 -24.25 -14.56
N LYS A 612 1.60 -25.38 -15.25
CA LYS A 612 2.40 -26.52 -14.81
C LYS A 612 3.82 -25.97 -14.67
N THR A 613 4.26 -25.76 -13.45
CA THR A 613 5.66 -25.66 -13.15
C THR A 613 6.26 -26.91 -13.75
N GLU A 614 6.99 -26.77 -14.86
CA GLU A 614 7.85 -27.84 -15.34
C GLU A 614 8.73 -28.20 -14.15
N ALA A 615 8.37 -29.29 -13.51
CA ALA A 615 9.18 -29.93 -12.51
C ALA A 615 10.50 -30.25 -13.23
N GLY A 616 11.54 -29.48 -12.92
CA GLY A 616 12.88 -29.73 -13.41
C GLY A 616 13.26 -31.17 -13.11
N GLY A 617 13.15 -32.01 -14.11
CA GLY A 617 13.73 -33.36 -14.09
C GLY A 617 15.26 -33.22 -14.06
N PRO A 618 15.97 -34.00 -13.23
CA PRO A 618 17.41 -34.02 -13.23
C PRO A 618 17.95 -34.84 -14.41
N GLY A 619 18.82 -34.26 -15.19
CA GLY A 619 19.78 -35.02 -15.98
C GLY A 619 19.52 -35.07 -17.49
N GLY A 620 20.29 -34.29 -18.21
CA GLY A 620 20.55 -34.42 -19.62
C GLY A 620 21.77 -33.58 -19.98
N GLY A 621 22.89 -34.24 -20.19
CA GLY A 621 24.18 -33.67 -20.50
C GLY A 621 24.24 -32.87 -21.81
N PRO A 622 25.37 -32.23 -22.12
CA PRO A 622 25.48 -31.25 -23.19
C PRO A 622 25.50 -31.94 -24.57
N GLY A 623 24.51 -31.62 -25.39
CA GLY A 623 24.49 -31.92 -26.81
C GLY A 623 24.86 -30.69 -27.61
N GLU A 624 25.94 -30.81 -28.34
CA GLU A 624 26.44 -29.87 -29.34
C GLU A 624 25.45 -29.64 -30.50
N GLY A 625 25.48 -28.45 -31.05
CA GLY A 625 25.25 -28.16 -32.45
C GLY A 625 23.85 -27.70 -32.85
N ASP A 626 23.62 -26.49 -33.19
CA ASP A 626 23.69 -25.97 -34.54
C ASP A 626 23.27 -24.48 -34.60
N ALA A 627 24.15 -23.73 -35.22
CA ALA A 627 23.89 -22.38 -35.69
C ALA A 627 22.92 -22.41 -36.86
N ARG A 628 21.89 -21.52 -36.87
CA ARG A 628 21.46 -20.79 -38.07
C ARG A 628 20.25 -19.91 -37.83
N ILE A 629 20.47 -18.65 -38.20
CA ILE A 629 19.60 -17.55 -38.60
C ILE A 629 18.86 -16.81 -37.49
#